data_6293ce7fa81260d876ff5ed70b60e94b
#
_entry.id   6293ce7fa81260d876ff5ed70b60e94b
#
_cell.length_a   1.000
_cell.length_b   1.000
_cell.length_c   1.000
_cell.angle_alpha   90.00
_cell.angle_beta   90.00
_cell.angle_gamma   90.00
#
_symmetry.space_group_name_H-M   'P 1'
#
loop_
_entity.id
_entity.type
_entity.pdbx_description
1 polymer ?
#
loop_
_entity_poly.entity_id
_entity_poly.type
_entity_poly.pdbx_seq_one_letter_code
_entity_poly.pdbx_strand_id
1 'polypeptide(L)'
;MKKFIANISRIAITYSKFLLMVMVLSSSGTAAKADDAYTYLKCGAKYLQLSGHYIKSNYNIRTKKFLDSYTITKYGETWITSRSYITYPAYIYLNRDTGEMSYSRASDSKKYPCEVIYYNELPRVNDEGKKF
;
A
#
# COMPACT_ATOMS: atom_id res chain seq x y z
N MET A 1 40.86 -22.78 26.43
CA MET A 1 40.95 -22.65 24.97
C MET A 1 39.85 -23.45 24.23
N LYS A 2 39.60 -24.70 24.59
CA LYS A 2 38.56 -25.51 23.92
C LYS A 2 37.15 -24.97 24.08
N LYS A 3 36.80 -24.36 25.22
CA LYS A 3 35.51 -23.75 25.46
C LYS A 3 35.29 -22.47 24.62
N PHE A 4 36.34 -21.77 24.30
CA PHE A 4 36.28 -20.56 23.50
C PHE A 4 35.99 -20.86 22.01
N ILE A 5 36.61 -21.91 21.48
CA ILE A 5 36.36 -22.37 20.11
C ILE A 5 34.97 -22.92 19.93
N ALA A 6 34.41 -23.64 20.93
CA ALA A 6 33.06 -24.15 20.90
C ALA A 6 32.02 -23.01 20.89
N ASN A 7 32.28 -21.93 21.61
CA ASN A 7 31.39 -20.77 21.60
C ASN A 7 31.36 -20.04 20.24
N ILE A 8 32.52 -19.93 19.58
CA ILE A 8 32.61 -19.31 18.26
C ILE A 8 31.85 -20.11 17.23
N SER A 9 31.93 -21.44 17.24
CA SER A 9 31.18 -22.26 16.30
C SER A 9 29.67 -22.22 16.54
N ARG A 10 29.22 -22.08 17.78
CA ARG A 10 27.80 -21.87 18.08
C ARG A 10 27.28 -20.54 17.57
N ILE A 11 28.02 -19.47 17.69
CA ILE A 11 27.70 -18.15 17.19
C ILE A 11 27.60 -18.19 15.68
N ALA A 12 28.55 -18.82 14.99
CA ALA A 12 28.56 -18.95 13.54
C ALA A 12 27.32 -19.70 13.01
N ILE A 13 26.92 -20.78 13.68
CA ILE A 13 25.71 -21.54 13.32
C ILE A 13 24.45 -20.69 13.49
N THR A 14 24.37 -19.89 14.54
CA THR A 14 23.24 -19.00 14.78
C THR A 14 23.12 -17.93 13.68
N TYR A 15 24.23 -17.34 13.28
CA TYR A 15 24.24 -16.36 12.19
C TYR A 15 23.86 -16.98 10.84
N SER A 16 24.28 -18.17 10.56
CA SER A 16 23.94 -18.88 9.35
C SER A 16 22.42 -19.14 9.23
N LYS A 17 21.80 -19.55 10.32
CA LYS A 17 20.33 -19.75 10.37
C LYS A 17 19.58 -18.44 10.19
N PHE A 18 20.04 -17.38 10.78
CA PHE A 18 19.43 -16.06 10.66
C PHE A 18 19.53 -15.51 9.24
N LEU A 19 20.69 -15.65 8.61
CA LEU A 19 20.91 -15.25 7.21
C LEU A 19 20.00 -16.03 6.24
N LEU A 20 19.83 -17.33 6.44
CA LEU A 20 18.93 -18.14 5.63
C LEU A 20 17.48 -17.69 5.78
N MET A 21 17.06 -17.33 6.99
CA MET A 21 15.70 -16.87 7.24
C MET A 21 15.42 -15.52 6.59
N VAL A 22 16.39 -14.60 6.59
CA VAL A 22 16.29 -13.30 5.91
C VAL A 22 16.23 -13.48 4.39
N MET A 23 16.98 -14.42 3.82
CA MET A 23 16.95 -14.70 2.39
C MET A 23 15.61 -15.28 1.93
N VAL A 24 15.01 -16.14 2.74
CA VAL A 24 13.67 -16.70 2.44
C VAL A 24 12.62 -15.60 2.47
N LEU A 25 12.65 -14.69 3.42
CA LEU A 25 11.74 -13.55 3.48
C LEU A 25 11.93 -12.59 2.30
N SER A 26 13.17 -12.35 1.86
CA SER A 26 13.46 -11.50 0.70
C SER A 26 12.96 -12.13 -0.59
N SER A 27 13.11 -13.44 -0.77
CA SER A 27 12.63 -14.10 -1.98
C SER A 27 11.10 -14.21 -2.02
N SER A 28 10.43 -14.38 -0.87
CA SER A 28 8.96 -14.28 -0.80
C SER A 28 8.47 -12.88 -1.13
N GLY A 29 9.15 -11.84 -0.64
CA GLY A 29 8.85 -10.45 -0.96
C GLY A 29 9.04 -10.10 -2.42
N THR A 30 10.02 -10.71 -3.10
CA THR A 30 10.28 -10.49 -4.52
C THR A 30 9.25 -11.21 -5.40
N ALA A 31 8.79 -12.38 -5.02
CA ALA A 31 7.75 -13.12 -5.74
C ALA A 31 6.40 -12.39 -5.66
N ALA A 32 6.05 -11.81 -4.49
CA ALA A 32 4.84 -11.02 -4.31
C ALA A 32 4.82 -9.73 -5.15
N LYS A 33 5.98 -9.13 -5.44
CA LYS A 33 6.11 -7.90 -6.24
C LYS A 33 5.71 -8.07 -7.71
N ALA A 34 5.73 -9.27 -8.27
CA ALA A 34 5.33 -9.49 -9.65
C ALA A 34 3.83 -9.22 -9.87
N ASP A 35 3.01 -9.48 -8.85
CA ASP A 35 1.56 -9.28 -8.90
C ASP A 35 1.11 -7.98 -8.22
N ASP A 36 1.99 -7.35 -7.41
CA ASP A 36 1.70 -6.16 -6.61
C ASP A 36 2.36 -4.89 -7.17
N ALA A 37 2.14 -4.61 -8.47
CA ALA A 37 2.49 -3.30 -9.03
C ALA A 37 1.70 -2.17 -8.38
N TYR A 38 0.63 -2.47 -7.66
CA TYR A 38 -0.29 -1.52 -7.06
C TYR A 38 -0.55 -1.83 -5.60
N THR A 39 -0.69 -0.78 -4.81
CA THR A 39 -1.19 -0.86 -3.44
C THR A 39 -2.62 -0.36 -3.42
N TYR A 40 -3.52 -1.12 -2.84
CA TYR A 40 -4.92 -0.73 -2.70
C TYR A 40 -5.17 -0.23 -1.29
N LEU A 41 -5.85 0.92 -1.20
CA LEU A 41 -6.18 1.56 0.06
C LEU A 41 -7.69 1.71 0.19
N LYS A 42 -8.19 1.42 1.37
CA LYS A 42 -9.54 1.79 1.78
C LYS A 42 -9.44 2.97 2.73
N CYS A 43 -9.90 4.13 2.31
CA CYS A 43 -9.85 5.38 3.07
C CYS A 43 -11.28 5.82 3.42
N GLY A 44 -11.77 5.38 4.59
CA GLY A 44 -13.19 5.52 4.93
C GLY A 44 -14.07 4.72 3.95
N ALA A 45 -14.98 5.38 3.27
CA ALA A 45 -15.82 4.77 2.24
C ALA A 45 -15.20 4.81 0.83
N LYS A 46 -13.99 5.33 0.70
CA LYS A 46 -13.29 5.54 -0.58
C LYS A 46 -12.23 4.49 -0.80
N TYR A 47 -12.03 4.11 -2.05
CA TYR A 47 -11.00 3.16 -2.47
C TYR A 47 -10.01 3.85 -3.39
N LEU A 48 -8.72 3.60 -3.15
CA LEU A 48 -7.63 4.15 -3.94
C LEU A 48 -6.74 3.03 -4.46
N GLN A 49 -6.20 3.25 -5.64
CA GLN A 49 -5.12 2.43 -6.20
C GLN A 49 -3.87 3.30 -6.27
N LEU A 50 -2.85 2.91 -5.53
CA LEU A 50 -1.58 3.64 -5.46
C LEU A 50 -0.52 2.91 -6.25
N SER A 51 0.13 3.62 -7.17
CA SER A 51 1.36 3.18 -7.84
C SER A 51 2.48 4.17 -7.55
N GLY A 52 3.66 3.96 -8.14
CA GLY A 52 4.76 4.92 -8.04
C GLY A 52 4.51 6.24 -8.77
N HIS A 53 3.55 6.28 -9.69
CA HIS A 53 3.29 7.41 -10.57
C HIS A 53 1.89 8.01 -10.44
N TYR A 54 0.91 7.22 -10.02
CA TYR A 54 -0.49 7.62 -10.01
C TYR A 54 -1.19 7.19 -8.74
N ILE A 55 -2.16 8.00 -8.33
CA ILE A 55 -3.23 7.61 -7.43
C ILE A 55 -4.50 7.58 -8.25
N LYS A 56 -5.18 6.44 -8.29
CA LYS A 56 -6.47 6.31 -8.93
C LYS A 56 -7.56 6.24 -7.86
N SER A 57 -8.68 6.89 -8.14
CA SER A 57 -9.82 6.97 -7.24
C SER A 57 -11.13 6.76 -7.97
N ASN A 58 -12.23 6.91 -7.25
CA ASN A 58 -13.57 6.74 -7.80
C ASN A 58 -13.75 5.34 -8.39
N TYR A 59 -13.68 4.35 -7.51
CA TYR A 59 -13.82 2.94 -7.89
C TYR A 59 -15.26 2.64 -8.31
N ASN A 60 -15.43 2.11 -9.51
CA ASN A 60 -16.70 1.65 -10.02
C ASN A 60 -16.86 0.16 -9.76
N ILE A 61 -17.80 -0.18 -8.87
CA ILE A 61 -18.05 -1.57 -8.44
C ILE A 61 -18.52 -2.47 -9.59
N ARG A 62 -19.22 -1.92 -10.57
CA ARG A 62 -19.75 -2.69 -11.71
C ARG A 62 -18.69 -3.05 -12.71
N THR A 63 -17.84 -2.07 -13.08
CA THR A 63 -16.78 -2.27 -14.05
C THR A 63 -15.47 -2.74 -13.43
N LYS A 64 -15.35 -2.66 -12.10
CA LYS A 64 -14.14 -2.96 -11.34
C LYS A 64 -12.96 -2.11 -11.76
N LYS A 65 -13.22 -0.87 -12.14
CA LYS A 65 -12.22 0.10 -12.59
C LYS A 65 -12.27 1.35 -11.76
N PHE A 66 -11.10 1.98 -11.60
CA PHE A 66 -10.97 3.30 -11.04
C PHE A 66 -11.15 4.33 -12.16
N LEU A 67 -12.06 5.28 -11.98
CA LEU A 67 -12.44 6.21 -13.04
C LEU A 67 -11.58 7.46 -13.07
N ASP A 68 -11.01 7.87 -11.95
CA ASP A 68 -10.23 9.10 -11.82
C ASP A 68 -8.76 8.78 -11.60
N SER A 69 -7.89 9.59 -12.18
CA SER A 69 -6.44 9.44 -12.06
C SER A 69 -5.79 10.74 -11.63
N TYR A 70 -4.94 10.65 -10.64
CA TYR A 70 -4.14 11.75 -10.12
C TYR A 70 -2.66 11.42 -10.35
N THR A 71 -1.94 12.34 -10.96
CA THR A 71 -0.49 12.19 -11.14
C THR A 71 0.22 12.52 -9.83
N ILE A 72 1.10 11.64 -9.38
CA ILE A 72 1.91 11.88 -8.19
C ILE A 72 2.96 12.95 -8.54
N THR A 73 2.92 14.07 -7.82
CA THR A 73 3.85 15.17 -7.98
C THR A 73 5.02 15.10 -7.01
N LYS A 74 4.82 14.44 -5.86
CA LYS A 74 5.88 14.21 -4.87
C LYS A 74 5.60 12.93 -4.11
N TYR A 75 6.61 12.07 -4.05
CA TYR A 75 6.61 10.88 -3.22
C TYR A 75 7.64 11.07 -2.10
N GLY A 76 7.25 11.80 -1.06
CA GLY A 76 8.11 12.15 0.07
C GLY A 76 8.05 11.13 1.21
N GLU A 77 8.85 11.36 2.23
CA GLU A 77 8.86 10.51 3.42
C GLU A 77 7.55 10.58 4.19
N THR A 78 7.00 11.77 4.36
CA THR A 78 5.76 12.00 5.10
C THR A 78 4.55 12.08 4.18
N TRP A 79 4.69 12.72 3.03
CA TRP A 79 3.57 13.02 2.15
C TRP A 79 3.75 12.43 0.75
N ILE A 80 2.71 11.78 0.27
CA ILE A 80 2.51 11.53 -1.15
C ILE A 80 1.50 12.57 -1.64
N THR A 81 1.93 13.41 -2.56
CA THR A 81 1.13 14.50 -3.12
C THR A 81 0.80 14.19 -4.57
N SER A 82 -0.45 14.35 -4.94
CA SER A 82 -0.91 14.10 -6.31
C SER A 82 -1.88 15.18 -6.78
N ARG A 83 -1.98 15.32 -8.09
CA ARG A 83 -2.85 16.30 -8.72
C ARG A 83 -3.53 15.73 -9.96
N SER A 84 -4.78 16.10 -10.13
CA SER A 84 -5.53 15.92 -11.37
C SER A 84 -5.94 17.28 -11.94
N TYR A 85 -5.84 17.42 -13.26
CA TYR A 85 -6.28 18.63 -13.96
C TYR A 85 -7.71 18.55 -14.45
N ILE A 86 -8.32 17.38 -14.35
CA ILE A 86 -9.64 17.08 -14.89
C ILE A 86 -10.64 16.86 -13.77
N THR A 87 -10.21 16.24 -12.68
CA THR A 87 -11.07 15.81 -11.59
C THR A 87 -11.14 16.85 -10.48
N TYR A 88 -12.30 16.99 -9.88
CA TYR A 88 -12.49 17.77 -8.67
C TYR A 88 -12.96 16.85 -7.54
N PRO A 89 -12.35 16.88 -6.35
CA PRO A 89 -11.19 17.71 -5.94
C PRO A 89 -9.92 17.45 -6.75
N ALA A 90 -9.12 18.49 -6.96
CA ALA A 90 -7.94 18.43 -7.83
C ALA A 90 -6.73 17.73 -7.20
N TYR A 91 -6.72 17.56 -5.88
CA TYR A 91 -5.57 17.03 -5.15
C TYR A 91 -5.97 15.86 -4.26
N ILE A 92 -5.06 14.90 -4.11
CA ILE A 92 -5.08 13.88 -3.06
C ILE A 92 -3.74 13.93 -2.34
N TYR A 93 -3.81 14.01 -1.02
CA TYR A 93 -2.66 13.97 -0.12
C TYR A 93 -2.77 12.73 0.75
N LEU A 94 -1.71 11.93 0.75
CA LEU A 94 -1.58 10.77 1.64
C LEU A 94 -0.50 11.07 2.67
N ASN A 95 -0.83 11.02 3.94
CA ASN A 95 0.15 11.12 5.02
C ASN A 95 0.63 9.72 5.37
N ARG A 96 1.91 9.46 5.15
CA ARG A 96 2.51 8.13 5.35
C ARG A 96 2.73 7.81 6.82
N ASP A 97 2.85 8.83 7.67
CA ASP A 97 3.07 8.65 9.10
C ASP A 97 1.77 8.34 9.83
N THR A 98 0.69 9.03 9.49
CA THR A 98 -0.62 8.83 10.11
C THR A 98 -1.50 7.82 9.38
N GLY A 99 -1.20 7.52 8.11
CA GLY A 99 -2.04 6.67 7.28
C GLY A 99 -3.35 7.30 6.86
N GLU A 100 -3.41 8.64 6.81
CA GLU A 100 -4.62 9.37 6.48
C GLU A 100 -4.57 9.98 5.09
N MET A 101 -5.73 10.07 4.45
CA MET A 101 -5.94 10.73 3.17
C MET A 101 -6.74 12.01 3.36
N SER A 102 -6.40 13.04 2.62
CA SER A 102 -7.16 14.29 2.55
C SER A 102 -7.08 14.91 1.17
N TYR A 103 -8.00 15.82 0.90
CA TYR A 103 -7.98 16.61 -0.35
C TYR A 103 -7.31 17.96 -0.18
N SER A 104 -6.85 18.27 1.01
CA SER A 104 -6.13 19.50 1.34
C SER A 104 -5.15 19.23 2.47
N ARG A 105 -4.08 20.00 2.52
CA ARG A 105 -3.13 20.00 3.63
C ARG A 105 -3.55 20.87 4.81
N ALA A 106 -4.64 21.61 4.66
CA ALA A 106 -5.13 22.45 5.75
C ALA A 106 -5.43 21.63 6.99
N SER A 107 -5.13 22.16 8.16
CA SER A 107 -5.32 21.47 9.44
C SER A 107 -6.79 21.16 9.74
N ASP A 108 -7.70 21.94 9.18
CA ASP A 108 -9.15 21.80 9.28
C ASP A 108 -9.75 20.91 8.20
N SER A 109 -8.95 20.41 7.25
CA SER A 109 -9.46 19.53 6.20
C SER A 109 -9.90 18.18 6.76
N LYS A 110 -10.95 17.64 6.15
CA LYS A 110 -11.43 16.30 6.49
C LYS A 110 -10.38 15.26 6.17
N LYS A 111 -10.08 14.40 7.13
CA LYS A 111 -9.12 13.31 7.02
C LYS A 111 -9.85 11.98 7.02
N TYR A 112 -9.40 11.09 6.14
CA TYR A 112 -9.95 9.75 6.01
C TYR A 112 -8.87 8.76 6.42
N PRO A 113 -9.08 7.98 7.49
CA PRO A 113 -8.12 6.95 7.85
C PRO A 113 -8.09 5.87 6.76
N CYS A 114 -6.88 5.50 6.34
CA CYS A 114 -6.66 4.53 5.29
C CYS A 114 -6.09 3.24 5.86
N GLU A 115 -6.52 2.13 5.30
CA GLU A 115 -5.91 0.82 5.53
C GLU A 115 -5.51 0.20 4.20
N VAL A 116 -4.42 -0.56 4.21
CA VAL A 116 -4.00 -1.34 3.05
C VAL A 116 -4.90 -2.56 2.95
N ILE A 117 -5.45 -2.78 1.78
CA ILE A 117 -6.30 -3.92 1.48
C ILE A 117 -5.72 -4.71 0.31
N TYR A 118 -6.16 -5.95 0.15
CA TYR A 118 -5.86 -6.75 -1.02
C TYR A 118 -6.83 -6.45 -2.17
N TYR A 119 -6.41 -6.74 -3.40
CA TYR A 119 -7.25 -6.54 -4.58
C TYR A 119 -8.60 -7.25 -4.45
N ASN A 120 -8.62 -8.45 -3.89
CA ASN A 120 -9.85 -9.24 -3.72
C ASN A 120 -10.80 -8.68 -2.64
N GLU A 121 -10.34 -7.73 -1.84
CA GLU A 121 -11.17 -7.04 -0.84
C GLU A 121 -11.90 -5.81 -1.41
N LEU A 122 -11.60 -5.43 -2.65
CA LEU A 122 -12.35 -4.39 -3.33
C LEU A 122 -13.82 -4.82 -3.50
N PRO A 123 -14.77 -3.89 -3.34
CA PRO A 123 -16.18 -4.22 -3.49
C PRO A 123 -16.50 -4.81 -4.85
N ARG A 124 -17.35 -5.82 -4.84
CA ARG A 124 -17.83 -6.47 -6.05
C ARG A 124 -19.34 -6.53 -6.01
N VAL A 125 -19.94 -6.51 -7.19
CA VAL A 125 -21.35 -6.82 -7.29
C VAL A 125 -21.49 -8.30 -6.94
N ASN A 126 -22.17 -8.56 -5.83
CA ASN A 126 -22.43 -9.93 -5.39
C ASN A 126 -23.74 -10.41 -6.04
N ASP A 127 -23.62 -11.27 -7.04
CA ASP A 127 -24.78 -11.83 -7.72
C ASP A 127 -25.58 -12.77 -6.82
N GLU A 128 -24.96 -13.37 -5.81
CA GLU A 128 -25.63 -14.22 -4.83
C GLU A 128 -26.61 -13.44 -3.93
N GLY A 129 -26.33 -12.16 -3.69
CA GLY A 129 -27.19 -11.27 -2.93
C GLY A 129 -28.32 -10.66 -3.74
N LYS A 130 -28.31 -10.80 -5.05
CA LYS A 130 -29.36 -10.29 -5.94
C LYS A 130 -30.50 -11.28 -5.99
N LYS A 131 -31.60 -10.86 -5.41
CA LYS A 131 -32.86 -11.58 -5.54
C LYS A 131 -33.72 -11.08 -6.69
N PHE A 132 -33.17 -10.14 -7.42
CA PHE A 132 -33.86 -9.50 -8.54
C PHE A 132 -32.92 -9.18 -9.68
#